data_09952738e2cc1bef4a1b7f9894c01398
#
_entry.id   09952738e2cc1bef4a1b7f9894c01398
#
_cell.length_a   1.000
_cell.length_b   1.000
_cell.length_c   1.000
_cell.angle_alpha   90.00
_cell.angle_beta   90.00
_cell.angle_gamma   90.00
#
_symmetry.space_group_name_H-M   'P 1'
#
loop_
_entity.id
_entity.type
_entity.pdbx_description
1 polymer ?
#
loop_
_entity_poly.entity_id
_entity_poly.type
_entity_poly.pdbx_seq_one_letter_code
_entity_poly.pdbx_strand_id
1 'polypeptide(L)'
;MVMSWQRSSSLTSMQRLAVLDLINHTEALLERESLDETRRRSVVHGWPGEHGMLHSDDRLLGYANVTMAAIPSVEMVGGGVDPALLDAILRVHPEIDWWERDTKNRPENAIRTLQLMSRTLHDIVPLSDDRGHSRIFEPGSDDEIWLAQNNAAFADHPEQGTWRLADLQSRLEEPWFDPSGFFLYFVDGVLAASCWTRVHELYRERFGEIYVLTVGPNFQGRGFGKTLLHAGLVALRRKGVTRAELFVDADNEPAKSLYTAMGFQVVREDQLLRFRRD
;
A
#
# COMPACT_ATOMS: atom_id res chain seq x y z
N MET A 1 2.15 8.77 36.02
CA MET A 1 2.64 8.06 34.84
C MET A 1 3.05 9.14 33.84
N VAL A 2 4.34 9.29 33.58
CA VAL A 2 4.86 10.32 32.66
C VAL A 2 5.02 9.66 31.30
N MET A 3 4.22 10.08 30.34
CA MET A 3 4.39 9.69 28.92
C MET A 3 5.34 10.66 28.25
N SER A 4 6.29 10.14 27.49
CA SER A 4 7.24 10.97 26.74
C SER A 4 7.51 10.38 25.36
N TRP A 5 7.59 11.26 24.35
CA TRP A 5 8.03 10.91 23.02
C TRP A 5 9.55 11.02 22.91
N GLN A 6 10.17 9.94 22.45
CA GLN A 6 11.59 9.90 22.11
C GLN A 6 11.72 9.86 20.58
N ARG A 7 12.55 10.76 20.04
CA ARG A 7 12.91 10.76 18.60
C ARG A 7 14.25 10.10 18.37
N SER A 8 14.36 9.39 17.25
CA SER A 8 15.62 8.77 16.82
C SER A 8 15.73 8.79 15.30
N SER A 9 16.94 8.93 14.76
CA SER A 9 17.24 8.79 13.34
C SER A 9 17.51 7.35 12.90
N SER A 10 17.57 6.43 13.85
CA SER A 10 17.72 4.98 13.63
C SER A 10 17.22 4.21 14.83
N LEU A 11 16.78 2.98 14.64
CA LEU A 11 16.40 2.09 15.71
C LEU A 11 17.56 1.14 16.04
N THR A 12 17.92 1.03 17.32
CA THR A 12 18.77 -0.06 17.79
C THR A 12 18.07 -1.40 17.61
N SER A 13 18.80 -2.51 17.63
CA SER A 13 18.20 -3.85 17.51
C SER A 13 17.11 -4.12 18.55
N MET A 14 17.30 -3.66 19.80
CA MET A 14 16.29 -3.80 20.87
C MET A 14 15.05 -2.94 20.60
N GLN A 15 15.23 -1.69 20.19
CA GLN A 15 14.11 -0.80 19.83
C GLN A 15 13.34 -1.35 18.64
N ARG A 16 14.04 -1.87 17.62
CA ARG A 16 13.41 -2.49 16.46
C ARG A 16 12.53 -3.68 16.84
N LEU A 17 13.02 -4.57 17.71
CA LEU A 17 12.23 -5.69 18.23
C LEU A 17 10.99 -5.22 18.97
N ALA A 18 11.13 -4.24 19.85
CA ALA A 18 10.00 -3.68 20.60
C ALA A 18 8.97 -3.02 19.67
N VAL A 19 9.41 -2.31 18.64
CA VAL A 19 8.53 -1.70 17.62
C VAL A 19 7.81 -2.78 16.81
N LEU A 20 8.50 -3.83 16.37
CA LEU A 20 7.88 -4.94 15.65
C LEU A 20 6.86 -5.69 16.50
N ASP A 21 7.13 -5.87 17.79
CA ASP A 21 6.19 -6.46 18.74
C ASP A 21 4.93 -5.60 18.91
N LEU A 22 5.10 -4.28 19.05
CA LEU A 22 3.98 -3.32 19.08
C LEU A 22 3.16 -3.35 17.79
N ILE A 23 3.81 -3.35 16.61
CA ILE A 23 3.14 -3.45 15.31
C ILE A 23 2.32 -4.74 15.27
N ASN A 24 2.95 -5.88 15.54
CA ASN A 24 2.29 -7.18 15.49
C ASN A 24 1.11 -7.26 16.46
N HIS A 25 1.27 -6.77 17.69
CA HIS A 25 0.20 -6.74 18.68
C HIS A 25 -0.98 -5.87 18.22
N THR A 26 -0.70 -4.67 17.70
CA THR A 26 -1.72 -3.74 17.22
C THR A 26 -2.46 -4.32 16.00
N GLU A 27 -1.75 -4.89 15.06
CA GLU A 27 -2.36 -5.53 13.88
C GLU A 27 -3.21 -6.73 14.26
N ALA A 28 -2.79 -7.51 15.25
CA ALA A 28 -3.60 -8.62 15.80
C ALA A 28 -4.91 -8.15 16.43
N LEU A 29 -4.90 -6.99 17.09
CA LEU A 29 -6.10 -6.40 17.71
C LEU A 29 -7.03 -5.76 16.68
N LEU A 30 -6.46 -5.11 15.65
CA LEU A 30 -7.21 -4.38 14.64
C LEU A 30 -7.59 -5.24 13.43
N GLU A 31 -7.02 -6.47 13.32
CA GLU A 31 -7.15 -7.38 12.18
C GLU A 31 -6.81 -6.71 10.84
N ARG A 32 -5.84 -5.78 10.86
CA ARG A 32 -5.38 -5.02 9.70
C ARG A 32 -3.94 -4.54 9.87
N GLU A 33 -3.28 -4.22 8.75
CA GLU A 33 -1.97 -3.57 8.77
C GLU A 33 -2.06 -2.18 9.42
N SER A 34 -1.08 -1.86 10.27
CA SER A 34 -1.00 -0.60 11.02
C SER A 34 -0.04 0.42 10.43
N LEU A 35 0.87 -0.02 9.58
CA LEU A 35 1.77 0.80 8.79
C LEU A 35 1.67 0.41 7.31
N ASP A 36 1.93 1.36 6.42
CA ASP A 36 2.13 1.03 5.01
C ASP A 36 3.36 0.11 4.81
N GLU A 37 3.42 -0.54 3.66
CA GLU A 37 4.47 -1.50 3.35
C GLU A 37 5.87 -0.88 3.44
N THR A 38 6.08 0.33 2.91
CA THR A 38 7.39 1.00 2.90
C THR A 38 7.89 1.28 4.32
N ARG A 39 7.01 1.77 5.19
CA ARG A 39 7.33 2.04 6.59
C ARG A 39 7.58 0.77 7.39
N ARG A 40 6.75 -0.25 7.19
CA ARG A 40 6.96 -1.56 7.81
C ARG A 40 8.31 -2.17 7.41
N ARG A 41 8.66 -2.12 6.12
CA ARG A 41 9.97 -2.59 5.62
C ARG A 41 11.12 -1.79 6.21
N SER A 42 10.99 -0.48 6.36
CA SER A 42 11.98 0.36 7.02
C SER A 42 12.28 -0.15 8.45
N VAL A 43 11.26 -0.52 9.21
CA VAL A 43 11.45 -1.10 10.55
C VAL A 43 12.07 -2.49 10.48
N VAL A 44 11.56 -3.37 9.61
CA VAL A 44 12.04 -4.76 9.47
C VAL A 44 13.52 -4.80 9.09
N HIS A 45 13.94 -4.00 8.13
CA HIS A 45 15.32 -3.97 7.64
C HIS A 45 16.24 -3.03 8.44
N GLY A 46 15.68 -2.21 9.34
CA GLY A 46 16.44 -1.25 10.13
C GLY A 46 17.02 -0.11 9.31
N TRP A 47 16.30 0.32 8.26
CA TRP A 47 16.75 1.43 7.43
C TRP A 47 16.76 2.74 8.22
N PRO A 48 17.72 3.64 7.94
CA PRO A 48 17.73 4.95 8.54
C PRO A 48 16.44 5.72 8.23
N GLY A 49 15.94 6.45 9.21
CA GLY A 49 14.71 7.24 9.08
C GLY A 49 14.44 8.02 10.35
N GLU A 50 13.38 8.79 10.37
CA GLU A 50 12.96 9.46 11.58
C GLU A 50 11.88 8.62 12.27
N HIS A 51 12.12 8.29 13.54
CA HIS A 51 11.27 7.43 14.36
C HIS A 51 10.83 8.17 15.62
N GLY A 52 9.54 8.11 15.94
CA GLY A 52 8.98 8.54 17.21
C GLY A 52 8.59 7.32 18.04
N MET A 53 8.98 7.28 19.30
CA MET A 53 8.63 6.21 20.24
C MET A 53 7.98 6.81 21.48
N LEU A 54 6.74 6.44 21.79
CA LEU A 54 6.04 6.83 22.99
C LEU A 54 6.28 5.80 24.09
N HIS A 55 6.86 6.22 25.18
CA HIS A 55 7.09 5.39 26.33
C HIS A 55 6.26 5.84 27.55
N SER A 56 5.83 4.85 28.36
CA SER A 56 5.41 5.07 29.73
C SER A 56 6.26 4.17 30.60
N ASP A 57 7.08 4.79 31.44
CA ASP A 57 8.16 4.11 32.15
C ASP A 57 9.04 3.34 31.12
N ASP A 58 9.25 2.05 31.26
CA ASP A 58 10.07 1.23 30.35
C ASP A 58 9.26 0.56 29.22
N ARG A 59 7.95 0.85 29.10
CA ARG A 59 7.08 0.22 28.10
C ARG A 59 6.85 1.12 26.90
N LEU A 60 7.09 0.58 25.71
CA LEU A 60 6.71 1.21 24.44
C LEU A 60 5.20 1.11 24.27
N LEU A 61 4.52 2.26 24.12
CA LEU A 61 3.07 2.36 23.97
C LEU A 61 2.65 2.79 22.55
N GLY A 62 3.52 3.51 21.84
CA GLY A 62 3.23 3.99 20.50
C GLY A 62 4.50 4.15 19.68
N TYR A 63 4.34 4.06 18.38
CA TYR A 63 5.42 4.24 17.43
C TYR A 63 4.92 5.07 16.23
N ALA A 64 5.72 6.02 15.80
CA ALA A 64 5.50 6.79 14.60
C ALA A 64 6.71 6.70 13.67
N ASN A 65 6.45 6.52 12.39
CA ASN A 65 7.46 6.59 11.34
C ASN A 65 7.25 7.87 10.52
N VAL A 66 8.33 8.64 10.33
CA VAL A 66 8.35 9.85 9.51
C VAL A 66 9.16 9.56 8.26
N THR A 67 8.49 9.49 7.13
CA THR A 67 9.14 9.35 5.83
C THR A 67 9.53 10.72 5.30
N MET A 68 10.81 10.91 5.03
CA MET A 68 11.35 12.18 4.53
C MET A 68 11.04 12.36 3.04
N ALA A 69 10.33 13.42 2.73
CA ALA A 69 10.00 13.88 1.38
C ALA A 69 10.08 15.42 1.37
N ALA A 70 9.66 16.05 0.29
CA ALA A 70 9.54 17.52 0.24
C ALA A 70 8.66 18.05 1.39
N ILE A 71 7.56 17.36 1.66
CA ILE A 71 6.77 17.51 2.89
C ILE A 71 6.84 16.13 3.59
N PRO A 72 7.41 16.06 4.81
CA PRO A 72 7.51 14.79 5.53
C PRO A 72 6.15 14.17 5.81
N SER A 73 6.05 12.86 5.67
CA SER A 73 4.81 12.12 5.89
C SER A 73 4.93 11.22 7.11
N VAL A 74 3.92 11.26 7.97
CA VAL A 74 3.88 10.57 9.27
C VAL A 74 2.80 9.50 9.26
N GLU A 75 3.11 8.35 9.82
CA GLU A 75 2.15 7.30 10.14
C GLU A 75 2.42 6.74 11.55
N MET A 76 1.36 6.51 12.32
CA MET A 76 1.48 6.06 13.71
C MET A 76 0.80 4.72 13.94
N VAL A 77 1.48 3.85 14.67
CA VAL A 77 0.95 2.58 15.16
C VAL A 77 0.20 2.80 16.48
N GLY A 78 -1.03 2.28 16.57
CA GLY A 78 -1.79 2.27 17.81
C GLY A 78 -2.72 3.45 18.05
N GLY A 79 -2.89 4.35 17.06
CA GLY A 79 -3.84 5.46 17.22
C GLY A 79 -3.87 6.44 16.05
N GLY A 80 -4.75 7.44 16.19
CA GLY A 80 -4.83 8.59 15.30
C GLY A 80 -3.78 9.66 15.60
N VAL A 81 -4.06 10.90 15.22
CA VAL A 81 -3.16 12.04 15.48
C VAL A 81 -2.99 12.27 16.99
N ASP A 82 -1.76 12.07 17.48
CA ASP A 82 -1.39 12.42 18.85
C ASP A 82 -0.91 13.89 18.91
N PRO A 83 -1.59 14.77 19.69
CA PRO A 83 -1.26 16.18 19.70
C PRO A 83 0.15 16.51 20.20
N ALA A 84 0.68 15.73 21.16
CA ALA A 84 2.02 15.96 21.70
C ALA A 84 3.11 15.57 20.69
N LEU A 85 2.90 14.45 19.98
CA LEU A 85 3.78 14.03 18.90
C LEU A 85 3.69 15.01 17.72
N LEU A 86 2.49 15.43 17.34
CA LEU A 86 2.27 16.41 16.28
C LEU A 86 3.03 17.70 16.56
N ASP A 87 2.89 18.29 17.77
CA ASP A 87 3.61 19.49 18.17
C ASP A 87 5.14 19.28 18.14
N ALA A 88 5.61 18.13 18.63
CA ALA A 88 7.03 17.80 18.62
C ALA A 88 7.62 17.70 17.21
N ILE A 89 6.87 17.12 16.26
CA ILE A 89 7.30 16.99 14.86
C ILE A 89 7.23 18.36 14.17
N LEU A 90 6.16 19.13 14.38
CA LEU A 90 6.00 20.48 13.78
C LEU A 90 7.05 21.49 14.25
N ARG A 91 7.68 21.27 15.40
CA ARG A 91 8.83 22.11 15.84
C ARG A 91 10.05 21.96 14.93
N VAL A 92 10.18 20.84 14.24
CA VAL A 92 11.33 20.51 13.38
C VAL A 92 10.97 20.64 11.91
N HIS A 93 9.77 20.22 11.56
CA HIS A 93 9.22 20.26 10.20
C HIS A 93 8.02 21.22 10.19
N PRO A 94 8.11 22.43 9.60
CA PRO A 94 7.04 23.42 9.68
C PRO A 94 5.75 23.00 8.97
N GLU A 95 5.81 21.99 8.13
CA GLU A 95 4.68 21.40 7.42
C GLU A 95 4.87 19.88 7.37
N ILE A 96 3.81 19.13 7.63
CA ILE A 96 3.82 17.66 7.56
C ILE A 96 2.49 17.14 7.02
N ASP A 97 2.55 15.96 6.41
CA ASP A 97 1.41 15.13 6.03
C ASP A 97 1.30 13.97 7.02
N TRP A 98 0.10 13.71 7.52
CA TRP A 98 -0.17 12.66 8.50
C TRP A 98 -1.26 11.73 8.00
N TRP A 99 -0.94 10.44 7.87
CA TRP A 99 -1.92 9.42 7.55
C TRP A 99 -2.76 9.04 8.78
N GLU A 100 -4.07 9.25 8.66
CA GLU A 100 -5.06 8.78 9.61
C GLU A 100 -5.92 7.70 8.96
N ARG A 101 -5.96 6.52 9.58
CA ARG A 101 -6.64 5.35 9.04
C ARG A 101 -8.04 5.20 9.61
N ASP A 102 -8.96 4.67 8.79
CA ASP A 102 -10.32 4.33 9.19
C ASP A 102 -11.11 5.54 9.71
N THR A 103 -11.05 6.63 8.96
CA THR A 103 -11.76 7.86 9.32
C THR A 103 -13.19 7.83 8.83
N LYS A 104 -14.12 8.18 9.72
CA LYS A 104 -15.55 8.31 9.38
C LYS A 104 -15.93 9.68 8.85
N ASN A 105 -15.09 10.68 9.12
CA ASN A 105 -15.30 12.07 8.73
C ASN A 105 -14.12 12.56 7.92
N ARG A 106 -14.37 13.45 6.97
CA ARG A 106 -13.30 14.12 6.22
C ARG A 106 -13.05 15.49 6.87
N PRO A 107 -11.95 15.66 7.65
CA PRO A 107 -11.61 16.96 8.23
C PRO A 107 -11.19 17.96 7.14
N GLU A 108 -11.28 19.27 7.46
CA GLU A 108 -10.98 20.34 6.50
C GLU A 108 -9.53 20.33 5.99
N ASN A 109 -8.60 19.81 6.78
CA ASN A 109 -7.20 19.67 6.43
C ASN A 109 -6.86 18.36 5.69
N ALA A 110 -7.86 17.56 5.30
CA ALA A 110 -7.65 16.39 4.47
C ALA A 110 -7.31 16.80 3.04
N ILE A 111 -6.14 16.36 2.57
CA ILE A 111 -5.61 16.66 1.23
C ILE A 111 -5.70 15.48 0.26
N ARG A 112 -5.88 14.26 0.77
CA ARG A 112 -6.04 13.04 -0.02
C ARG A 112 -6.89 12.03 0.76
N THR A 113 -7.73 11.28 0.07
CA THR A 113 -8.48 10.16 0.64
C THR A 113 -8.16 8.90 -0.15
N LEU A 114 -7.71 7.86 0.54
CA LEU A 114 -7.45 6.55 -0.02
C LEU A 114 -8.57 5.60 0.44
N GLN A 115 -9.25 4.98 -0.50
CA GLN A 115 -10.32 4.02 -0.23
C GLN A 115 -9.77 2.60 -0.29
N LEU A 116 -10.01 1.81 0.75
CA LEU A 116 -9.88 0.37 0.71
C LEU A 116 -11.19 -0.20 0.17
N MET A 117 -11.11 -0.91 -0.94
CA MET A 117 -12.26 -1.62 -1.50
C MET A 117 -12.06 -3.12 -1.37
N SER A 118 -13.15 -3.85 -1.12
CA SER A 118 -13.13 -5.29 -0.90
C SER A 118 -14.26 -5.99 -1.64
N ARG A 119 -14.01 -7.26 -2.05
CA ARG A 119 -15.04 -8.15 -2.60
C ARG A 119 -14.79 -9.61 -2.22
N THR A 120 -15.85 -10.42 -2.19
CA THR A 120 -15.73 -11.88 -2.11
C THR A 120 -15.39 -12.48 -3.50
N LEU A 121 -14.79 -13.67 -3.50
CA LEU A 121 -14.33 -14.34 -4.72
C LEU A 121 -15.16 -15.59 -5.10
N HIS A 122 -16.30 -15.82 -4.45
CA HIS A 122 -17.09 -17.04 -4.65
C HIS A 122 -17.64 -17.20 -6.07
N ASP A 123 -17.97 -16.09 -6.72
CA ASP A 123 -18.59 -16.02 -8.05
C ASP A 123 -17.60 -15.83 -9.21
N ILE A 124 -16.30 -15.73 -8.92
CA ILE A 124 -15.28 -15.55 -9.95
C ILE A 124 -15.06 -16.84 -10.72
N VAL A 125 -15.31 -16.81 -12.03
CA VAL A 125 -15.02 -17.89 -12.96
C VAL A 125 -14.04 -17.42 -14.04
N PRO A 126 -13.15 -18.26 -14.57
CA PRO A 126 -12.25 -17.87 -15.65
C PRO A 126 -13.01 -17.30 -16.86
N LEU A 127 -12.48 -16.23 -17.43
CA LEU A 127 -12.92 -15.67 -18.71
C LEU A 127 -11.81 -15.88 -19.75
N SER A 128 -12.19 -16.06 -21.02
CA SER A 128 -11.27 -16.01 -22.14
C SER A 128 -11.24 -14.59 -22.72
N ASP A 129 -10.06 -14.13 -23.13
CA ASP A 129 -9.87 -12.92 -23.90
C ASP A 129 -8.90 -13.24 -25.06
N ASP A 130 -9.35 -13.08 -26.28
CA ASP A 130 -8.61 -13.39 -27.52
C ASP A 130 -7.98 -12.15 -28.18
N ARG A 131 -8.15 -10.97 -27.56
CA ARG A 131 -7.62 -9.68 -28.07
C ARG A 131 -6.12 -9.50 -27.88
N GLY A 132 -5.47 -10.40 -27.13
CA GLY A 132 -4.05 -10.33 -26.82
C GLY A 132 -3.53 -11.61 -26.18
N HIS A 133 -2.28 -11.56 -25.73
CA HIS A 133 -1.60 -12.68 -25.09
C HIS A 133 -1.22 -12.35 -23.64
N SER A 134 -1.64 -13.23 -22.72
CA SER A 134 -1.28 -13.12 -21.32
C SER A 134 -0.20 -14.13 -20.94
N ARG A 135 0.82 -13.68 -20.20
CA ARG A 135 1.81 -14.53 -19.56
C ARG A 135 2.20 -14.04 -18.17
N ILE A 136 2.88 -14.88 -17.43
CA ILE A 136 3.45 -14.55 -16.12
C ILE A 136 4.68 -13.66 -16.32
N PHE A 137 4.89 -12.72 -15.40
CA PHE A 137 6.08 -11.89 -15.28
C PHE A 137 7.32 -12.75 -14.96
N GLU A 138 8.40 -12.51 -15.67
CA GLU A 138 9.69 -13.17 -15.49
C GLU A 138 10.73 -12.19 -14.91
N PRO A 139 11.06 -12.31 -13.59
CA PRO A 139 12.06 -11.43 -12.96
C PRO A 139 13.38 -11.40 -13.73
N GLY A 140 13.95 -10.20 -13.86
CA GLY A 140 15.17 -9.96 -14.61
C GLY A 140 14.96 -9.80 -16.12
N SER A 141 13.98 -10.50 -16.71
CA SER A 141 13.68 -10.38 -18.15
C SER A 141 12.66 -9.28 -18.44
N ASP A 142 11.69 -9.11 -17.57
CA ASP A 142 10.55 -8.18 -17.77
C ASP A 142 10.68 -6.89 -16.95
N ASP A 143 11.68 -6.78 -16.11
CA ASP A 143 11.83 -5.70 -15.13
C ASP A 143 11.73 -4.32 -15.80
N GLU A 144 12.51 -4.08 -16.86
CA GLU A 144 12.55 -2.77 -17.51
C GLU A 144 11.26 -2.43 -18.26
N ILE A 145 10.72 -3.39 -19.01
CA ILE A 145 9.49 -3.14 -19.78
C ILE A 145 8.29 -2.90 -18.87
N TRP A 146 8.19 -3.69 -17.78
CA TRP A 146 7.14 -3.49 -16.80
C TRP A 146 7.29 -2.17 -16.05
N LEU A 147 8.50 -1.83 -15.60
CA LEU A 147 8.80 -0.60 -14.88
C LEU A 147 8.46 0.64 -15.72
N ALA A 148 8.83 0.62 -17.00
CA ALA A 148 8.48 1.70 -17.93
C ALA A 148 6.96 1.86 -18.08
N GLN A 149 6.22 0.76 -18.22
CA GLN A 149 4.75 0.79 -18.30
C GLN A 149 4.10 1.23 -16.98
N ASN A 150 4.59 0.73 -15.83
CA ASN A 150 4.11 1.12 -14.52
C ASN A 150 4.26 2.64 -14.31
N ASN A 151 5.45 3.17 -14.53
CA ASN A 151 5.72 4.60 -14.34
C ASN A 151 4.92 5.48 -15.31
N ALA A 152 4.71 5.02 -16.53
CA ALA A 152 3.86 5.74 -17.48
C ALA A 152 2.38 5.71 -17.08
N ALA A 153 1.88 4.59 -16.55
CA ALA A 153 0.49 4.46 -16.09
C ALA A 153 0.20 5.27 -14.83
N PHE A 154 1.22 5.47 -13.98
CA PHE A 154 1.14 6.19 -12.72
C PHE A 154 1.91 7.53 -12.74
N ALA A 155 2.08 8.16 -13.89
CA ALA A 155 2.90 9.38 -14.03
C ALA A 155 2.49 10.50 -13.06
N ASP A 156 1.20 10.63 -12.78
CA ASP A 156 0.64 11.63 -11.87
C ASP A 156 0.44 11.10 -10.43
N HIS A 157 0.80 9.83 -10.17
CA HIS A 157 0.62 9.24 -8.84
C HIS A 157 1.81 9.56 -7.93
N PRO A 158 1.59 10.06 -6.70
CA PRO A 158 2.67 10.57 -5.84
C PRO A 158 3.68 9.50 -5.39
N GLU A 159 3.31 8.22 -5.39
CA GLU A 159 4.12 7.14 -4.79
C GLU A 159 4.54 6.06 -5.79
N GLN A 160 3.86 5.90 -6.93
CA GLN A 160 4.09 4.79 -7.86
C GLN A 160 4.76 5.19 -9.18
N GLY A 161 4.56 6.42 -9.64
CA GLY A 161 5.02 6.88 -10.97
C GLY A 161 6.54 7.11 -11.09
N THR A 162 7.31 6.90 -10.02
CA THR A 162 8.76 7.16 -9.97
C THR A 162 9.57 5.96 -9.48
N TRP A 163 9.04 4.74 -9.58
CA TRP A 163 9.77 3.55 -9.18
C TRP A 163 11.01 3.35 -10.02
N ARG A 164 12.09 2.96 -9.36
CA ARG A 164 13.37 2.56 -9.95
C ARG A 164 13.48 1.05 -9.97
N LEU A 165 14.45 0.54 -10.71
CA LEU A 165 14.74 -0.90 -10.75
C LEU A 165 14.97 -1.48 -9.34
N ALA A 166 15.69 -0.76 -8.47
CA ALA A 166 15.89 -1.18 -7.09
C ALA A 166 14.60 -1.30 -6.27
N ASP A 167 13.61 -0.43 -6.55
CA ASP A 167 12.31 -0.48 -5.87
C ASP A 167 11.51 -1.72 -6.28
N LEU A 168 11.56 -2.09 -7.57
CA LEU A 168 10.97 -3.32 -8.08
C LEU A 168 11.69 -4.53 -7.48
N GLN A 169 13.02 -4.62 -7.64
CA GLN A 169 13.83 -5.75 -7.18
C GLN A 169 13.63 -6.02 -5.69
N SER A 170 13.61 -4.96 -4.89
CA SER A 170 13.39 -5.10 -3.45
C SER A 170 12.01 -5.69 -3.09
N ARG A 171 11.01 -5.55 -3.95
CA ARG A 171 9.68 -6.18 -3.78
C ARG A 171 9.63 -7.60 -4.30
N LEU A 172 10.40 -7.90 -5.34
CA LEU A 172 10.56 -9.27 -5.86
C LEU A 172 11.33 -10.18 -4.88
N GLU A 173 12.12 -9.60 -3.97
CA GLU A 173 12.84 -10.31 -2.90
C GLU A 173 12.00 -10.55 -1.64
N GLU A 174 10.81 -9.94 -1.55
CA GLU A 174 9.95 -10.10 -0.37
C GLU A 174 9.39 -11.53 -0.27
N PRO A 175 9.27 -12.07 0.95
CA PRO A 175 8.77 -13.45 1.16
C PRO A 175 7.36 -13.71 0.62
N TRP A 176 6.57 -12.67 0.44
CA TRP A 176 5.21 -12.77 -0.11
C TRP A 176 5.17 -12.79 -1.63
N PHE A 177 6.28 -12.46 -2.31
CA PHE A 177 6.30 -12.45 -3.77
C PHE A 177 6.09 -13.84 -4.35
N ASP A 178 5.11 -13.94 -5.23
CA ASP A 178 4.80 -15.15 -5.99
C ASP A 178 4.57 -14.77 -7.46
N PRO A 179 5.49 -15.15 -8.37
CA PRO A 179 5.39 -14.78 -9.78
C PRO A 179 4.09 -15.32 -10.43
N SER A 180 3.52 -16.40 -9.92
CA SER A 180 2.24 -16.95 -10.44
C SER A 180 1.05 -16.01 -10.25
N GLY A 181 1.20 -14.94 -9.47
CA GLY A 181 0.23 -13.87 -9.27
C GLY A 181 0.53 -12.59 -10.03
N PHE A 182 1.55 -12.58 -10.89
CA PHE A 182 1.97 -11.38 -11.61
C PHE A 182 1.82 -11.60 -13.13
N PHE A 183 0.81 -10.97 -13.73
CA PHE A 183 0.42 -11.15 -15.13
C PHE A 183 0.79 -9.94 -15.97
N LEU A 184 1.33 -10.21 -17.15
CA LEU A 184 1.55 -9.26 -18.23
C LEU A 184 0.61 -9.58 -19.39
N TYR A 185 0.07 -8.56 -20.04
CA TYR A 185 -0.83 -8.69 -21.19
C TYR A 185 -0.31 -7.88 -22.37
N PHE A 186 -0.05 -8.56 -23.45
CA PHE A 186 0.52 -7.99 -24.67
C PHE A 186 -0.52 -7.90 -25.79
N VAL A 187 -0.48 -6.79 -26.51
CA VAL A 187 -1.24 -6.56 -27.75
C VAL A 187 -0.25 -6.17 -28.82
N ASP A 188 -0.22 -6.90 -29.93
CA ASP A 188 0.72 -6.69 -31.05
C ASP A 188 2.19 -6.60 -30.58
N GLY A 189 2.57 -7.40 -29.59
CA GLY A 189 3.92 -7.43 -29.03
C GLY A 189 4.26 -6.30 -28.05
N VAL A 190 3.33 -5.38 -27.79
CA VAL A 190 3.51 -4.28 -26.83
C VAL A 190 2.83 -4.61 -25.52
N LEU A 191 3.50 -4.36 -24.38
CA LEU A 191 2.90 -4.52 -23.06
C LEU A 191 1.77 -3.50 -22.87
N ALA A 192 0.54 -4.00 -22.89
CA ALA A 192 -0.67 -3.19 -22.84
C ALA A 192 -1.20 -2.99 -21.41
N ALA A 193 -1.09 -4.02 -20.57
CA ALA A 193 -1.58 -3.99 -19.19
C ALA A 193 -0.84 -5.00 -18.31
N SER A 194 -0.86 -4.79 -17.00
CA SER A 194 -0.36 -5.76 -16.02
C SER A 194 -1.23 -5.81 -14.77
N CYS A 195 -1.21 -6.96 -14.10
CA CYS A 195 -1.84 -7.14 -12.79
C CYS A 195 -0.91 -7.95 -11.90
N TRP A 196 -0.52 -7.39 -10.78
CA TRP A 196 0.26 -8.03 -9.73
C TRP A 196 -0.60 -8.26 -8.52
N THR A 197 -0.70 -9.49 -8.04
CA THR A 197 -1.49 -9.87 -6.87
C THR A 197 -0.58 -10.26 -5.71
N ARG A 198 -1.06 -10.03 -4.50
CA ARG A 198 -0.41 -10.46 -3.26
C ARG A 198 -1.39 -11.24 -2.41
N VAL A 199 -0.91 -12.24 -1.66
CA VAL A 199 -1.68 -12.92 -0.62
C VAL A 199 -1.16 -12.46 0.74
N HIS A 200 -2.05 -11.97 1.57
CA HIS A 200 -1.77 -11.63 2.96
C HIS A 200 -2.13 -12.79 3.87
N GLU A 201 -1.26 -13.07 4.82
CA GLU A 201 -1.48 -14.01 5.89
C GLU A 201 -1.36 -13.26 7.22
N LEU A 202 -2.46 -12.61 7.62
CA LEU A 202 -2.54 -11.83 8.84
C LEU A 202 -3.28 -12.63 9.92
N TYR A 203 -2.55 -13.07 10.94
CA TYR A 203 -3.07 -13.71 12.15
C TYR A 203 -4.05 -14.86 11.93
N ARG A 204 -5.33 -14.56 11.69
CA ARG A 204 -6.41 -15.54 11.46
C ARG A 204 -7.06 -15.37 10.10
N GLU A 205 -6.70 -14.34 9.36
CA GLU A 205 -7.25 -14.04 8.06
C GLU A 205 -6.22 -14.26 6.94
N ARG A 206 -6.70 -14.88 5.87
CA ARG A 206 -5.97 -15.02 4.62
C ARG A 206 -6.80 -14.40 3.51
N PHE A 207 -6.29 -13.32 2.91
CA PHE A 207 -6.98 -12.60 1.85
C PHE A 207 -6.02 -12.22 0.72
N GLY A 208 -6.58 -11.90 -0.44
CA GLY A 208 -5.82 -11.45 -1.60
C GLY A 208 -5.83 -9.93 -1.72
N GLU A 209 -4.82 -9.40 -2.37
CA GLU A 209 -4.73 -8.00 -2.76
C GLU A 209 -4.44 -7.89 -4.26
N ILE A 210 -5.13 -6.98 -4.92
CA ILE A 210 -4.68 -6.44 -6.21
C ILE A 210 -3.64 -5.38 -5.89
N TYR A 211 -2.38 -5.81 -5.83
CA TYR A 211 -1.25 -5.01 -5.37
C TYR A 211 -0.90 -3.89 -6.38
N VAL A 212 -0.83 -4.24 -7.67
CA VAL A 212 -0.67 -3.27 -8.77
C VAL A 212 -1.56 -3.69 -9.94
N LEU A 213 -2.33 -2.76 -10.48
CA LEU A 213 -3.07 -2.92 -11.74
C LEU A 213 -2.74 -1.75 -12.65
N THR A 214 -2.16 -2.01 -13.80
CA THR A 214 -1.81 -0.96 -14.77
C THR A 214 -2.41 -1.21 -16.14
N VAL A 215 -2.75 -0.12 -16.83
CA VAL A 215 -3.05 -0.12 -18.27
C VAL A 215 -2.23 1.00 -18.90
N GLY A 216 -1.39 0.64 -19.86
CA GLY A 216 -0.56 1.61 -20.58
C GLY A 216 -1.43 2.72 -21.19
N PRO A 217 -0.96 3.99 -21.22
CA PRO A 217 -1.78 5.14 -21.66
C PRO A 217 -2.45 4.93 -23.03
N ASN A 218 -1.76 4.32 -23.99
CA ASN A 218 -2.27 4.06 -25.33
C ASN A 218 -3.30 2.92 -25.41
N PHE A 219 -3.55 2.21 -24.30
CA PHE A 219 -4.42 1.05 -24.21
C PHE A 219 -5.62 1.27 -23.28
N GLN A 220 -5.72 2.43 -22.64
CA GLN A 220 -6.83 2.78 -21.76
C GLN A 220 -8.16 2.84 -22.52
N GLY A 221 -9.28 2.68 -21.83
CA GLY A 221 -10.63 2.69 -22.41
C GLY A 221 -10.98 1.46 -23.26
N ARG A 222 -10.07 0.50 -23.46
CA ARG A 222 -10.25 -0.69 -24.31
C ARG A 222 -10.65 -1.96 -23.54
N GLY A 223 -10.86 -1.86 -22.23
CA GLY A 223 -11.31 -2.96 -21.37
C GLY A 223 -10.20 -3.85 -20.83
N PHE A 224 -8.92 -3.59 -21.11
CA PHE A 224 -7.81 -4.43 -20.65
C PHE A 224 -7.65 -4.42 -19.12
N GLY A 225 -7.97 -3.31 -18.46
CA GLY A 225 -8.00 -3.28 -16.98
C GLY A 225 -8.99 -4.29 -16.39
N LYS A 226 -10.18 -4.43 -16.99
CA LYS A 226 -11.17 -5.42 -16.58
C LYS A 226 -10.66 -6.86 -16.80
N THR A 227 -10.04 -7.13 -17.95
CA THR A 227 -9.46 -8.44 -18.28
C THR A 227 -8.39 -8.83 -17.27
N LEU A 228 -7.45 -7.92 -16.97
CA LEU A 228 -6.34 -8.22 -16.05
C LEU A 228 -6.77 -8.29 -14.58
N LEU A 229 -7.67 -7.40 -14.16
CA LEU A 229 -8.27 -7.48 -12.83
C LEU A 229 -8.95 -8.84 -12.65
N HIS A 230 -9.72 -9.28 -13.63
CA HIS A 230 -10.39 -10.58 -13.58
C HIS A 230 -9.39 -11.74 -13.50
N ALA A 231 -8.32 -11.71 -14.30
CA ALA A 231 -7.25 -12.72 -14.24
C ALA A 231 -6.59 -12.77 -12.85
N GLY A 232 -6.31 -11.62 -12.25
CA GLY A 232 -5.80 -11.50 -10.88
C GLY A 232 -6.74 -12.11 -9.84
N LEU A 233 -8.04 -11.82 -9.93
CA LEU A 233 -9.05 -12.38 -9.03
C LEU A 233 -9.18 -13.91 -9.16
N VAL A 234 -9.12 -14.44 -10.39
CA VAL A 234 -9.08 -15.89 -10.63
C VAL A 234 -7.83 -16.52 -10.01
N ALA A 235 -6.67 -15.89 -10.15
CA ALA A 235 -5.42 -16.37 -9.55
C ALA A 235 -5.50 -16.39 -8.02
N LEU A 236 -6.01 -15.32 -7.41
CA LEU A 236 -6.22 -15.25 -5.97
C LEU A 236 -7.16 -16.34 -5.47
N ARG A 237 -8.29 -16.56 -6.17
CA ARG A 237 -9.21 -17.65 -5.84
C ARG A 237 -8.54 -19.03 -5.93
N ARG A 238 -7.72 -19.26 -6.95
CA ARG A 238 -6.96 -20.53 -7.11
C ARG A 238 -5.96 -20.74 -5.96
N LYS A 239 -5.44 -19.68 -5.37
CA LYS A 239 -4.60 -19.74 -4.15
C LYS A 239 -5.42 -19.96 -2.87
N GLY A 240 -6.73 -20.17 -2.97
CA GLY A 240 -7.61 -20.53 -1.86
C GLY A 240 -8.04 -19.34 -0.99
N VAL A 241 -7.85 -18.09 -1.42
CA VAL A 241 -8.40 -16.94 -0.71
C VAL A 241 -9.86 -16.70 -1.12
N THR A 242 -10.68 -16.26 -0.19
CA THR A 242 -12.13 -16.07 -0.39
C THR A 242 -12.50 -14.60 -0.56
N ARG A 243 -11.59 -13.67 -0.28
CA ARG A 243 -11.77 -12.22 -0.34
C ARG A 243 -10.56 -11.58 -1.02
N ALA A 244 -10.80 -10.55 -1.83
CA ALA A 244 -9.76 -9.70 -2.39
C ALA A 244 -10.01 -8.24 -2.00
N GLU A 245 -8.92 -7.52 -1.81
CA GLU A 245 -8.88 -6.10 -1.48
C GLU A 245 -8.00 -5.33 -2.46
N LEU A 246 -8.19 -4.02 -2.51
CA LEU A 246 -7.34 -3.08 -3.23
C LEU A 246 -7.47 -1.69 -2.62
N PHE A 247 -6.45 -0.88 -2.83
CA PHE A 247 -6.48 0.54 -2.52
C PHE A 247 -6.68 1.39 -3.78
N VAL A 248 -7.45 2.46 -3.65
CA VAL A 248 -7.69 3.41 -4.74
C VAL A 248 -7.89 4.83 -4.20
N ASP A 249 -7.34 5.82 -4.87
CA ASP A 249 -7.64 7.22 -4.55
C ASP A 249 -9.13 7.53 -4.77
N ALA A 250 -9.73 8.24 -3.82
CA ALA A 250 -11.16 8.55 -3.84
C ALA A 250 -11.56 9.42 -5.05
N ASP A 251 -10.62 10.15 -5.65
CA ASP A 251 -10.81 10.98 -6.84
C ASP A 251 -10.50 10.23 -8.16
N ASN A 252 -9.99 8.99 -8.11
CA ASN A 252 -9.74 8.18 -9.29
C ASN A 252 -11.03 7.50 -9.78
N GLU A 253 -11.95 8.30 -10.35
CA GLU A 253 -13.25 7.84 -10.83
C GLU A 253 -13.17 6.72 -11.89
N PRO A 254 -12.21 6.71 -12.85
CA PRO A 254 -12.09 5.60 -13.81
C PRO A 254 -11.78 4.26 -13.12
N ALA A 255 -10.85 4.23 -12.17
CA ALA A 255 -10.50 3.02 -11.44
C ALA A 255 -11.65 2.56 -10.52
N LYS A 256 -12.27 3.48 -9.79
CA LYS A 256 -13.44 3.19 -8.92
C LYS A 256 -14.59 2.60 -9.72
N SER A 257 -14.89 3.16 -10.88
CA SER A 257 -15.94 2.63 -11.78
C SER A 257 -15.64 1.20 -12.22
N LEU A 258 -14.38 0.90 -12.58
CA LEU A 258 -13.93 -0.45 -12.92
C LEU A 258 -14.12 -1.40 -11.72
N TYR A 259 -13.63 -1.02 -10.54
CA TYR A 259 -13.68 -1.88 -9.36
C TYR A 259 -15.12 -2.12 -8.89
N THR A 260 -15.96 -1.09 -8.88
CA THR A 260 -17.39 -1.22 -8.55
C THR A 260 -18.10 -2.15 -9.55
N ALA A 261 -17.86 -1.99 -10.86
CA ALA A 261 -18.40 -2.87 -11.89
C ALA A 261 -17.90 -4.34 -11.75
N MET A 262 -16.78 -4.55 -11.08
CA MET A 262 -16.23 -5.86 -10.75
C MET A 262 -16.64 -6.36 -9.36
N GLY A 263 -17.61 -5.69 -8.69
CA GLY A 263 -18.21 -6.11 -7.44
C GLY A 263 -17.44 -5.71 -6.18
N PHE A 264 -16.45 -4.85 -6.28
CA PHE A 264 -15.80 -4.27 -5.10
C PHE A 264 -16.67 -3.20 -4.45
N GLN A 265 -16.60 -3.10 -3.14
CA GLN A 265 -17.28 -2.09 -2.33
C GLN A 265 -16.27 -1.41 -1.41
N VAL A 266 -16.45 -0.12 -1.17
CA VAL A 266 -15.61 0.61 -0.20
C VAL A 266 -15.93 0.10 1.20
N VAL A 267 -14.90 -0.32 1.92
CA VAL A 267 -15.01 -0.86 3.29
C VAL A 267 -14.30 0.01 4.31
N ARG A 268 -13.36 0.87 3.87
CA ARG A 268 -12.62 1.78 4.74
C ARG A 268 -12.12 2.98 3.94
N GLU A 269 -11.96 4.11 4.61
CA GLU A 269 -11.27 5.30 4.09
C GLU A 269 -10.13 5.69 5.02
N ASP A 270 -8.97 5.92 4.43
CA ASP A 270 -7.79 6.47 5.09
C ASP A 270 -7.56 7.88 4.55
N GLN A 271 -7.16 8.82 5.41
CA GLN A 271 -7.01 10.21 5.02
C GLN A 271 -5.61 10.72 5.28
N LEU A 272 -5.06 11.44 4.32
CA LEU A 272 -3.83 12.20 4.45
C LEU A 272 -4.19 13.63 4.88
N LEU A 273 -3.83 13.98 6.10
CA LEU A 273 -4.08 15.26 6.72
C LEU A 273 -2.84 16.13 6.65
N ARG A 274 -2.97 17.38 6.24
CA ARG A 274 -1.88 18.34 6.23
C ARG A 274 -1.92 19.23 7.45
N PHE A 275 -0.83 19.28 8.17
CA PHE A 275 -0.63 20.15 9.31
C PHE A 275 0.48 21.15 9.04
N ARG A 276 0.28 22.40 9.48
CA ARG A 276 1.24 23.48 9.40
C ARG A 276 1.43 24.09 10.78
N ARG A 277 2.65 24.53 11.04
CA ARG A 277 2.94 25.34 12.20
C ARG A 277 2.58 26.78 11.88
N ASP A 278 1.78 27.40 12.73
CA ASP A 278 1.46 28.83 12.69
C ASP A 278 2.71 29.70 12.97
#